data_605db3c91733f9802c27c7666fa35bbe
#
_entry.id   605db3c91733f9802c27c7666fa35bbe
#
_cell.length_a   1.000
_cell.length_b   1.000
_cell.length_c   1.000
_cell.angle_alpha   90.00
_cell.angle_beta   90.00
_cell.angle_gamma   90.00
#
_symmetry.space_group_name_H-M   'P 1'
#
loop_
_entity.id
_entity.type
_entity.pdbx_description
1 polymer ?
#
loop_
_entity_poly.entity_id
_entity_poly.type
_entity_poly.pdbx_seq_one_letter_code
_entity_poly.pdbx_strand_id
1 'polypeptide(L)'
;HGFIIMDRNWRMGRYELDIVAARGDRVHFVEVKLRREGGLTRPEEAMTPAKGRALLRAANCYIETCGVMLDCQIDLIAVEYAPDGSTEVRYVPDAVTLRW
;
A
#
# COMPACT_ATOMS: atom_id res chain seq x y z
N HIS A 1 13.32 2.97 -8.49
CA HIS A 1 13.41 3.87 -7.33
C HIS A 1 14.11 3.23 -6.13
N GLY A 2 14.86 2.17 -6.34
CA GLY A 2 15.63 1.54 -5.27
C GLY A 2 14.84 0.62 -4.36
N PHE A 3 13.61 0.28 -4.69
CA PHE A 3 12.83 -0.70 -3.94
C PHE A 3 13.16 -2.11 -4.40
N ILE A 4 13.20 -3.02 -3.43
CA ILE A 4 13.31 -4.45 -3.68
C ILE A 4 11.96 -5.07 -3.30
N ILE A 5 11.32 -5.72 -4.25
CA ILE A 5 10.02 -6.37 -4.00
C ILE A 5 10.27 -7.64 -3.19
N MET A 6 9.65 -7.70 -2.01
CA MET A 6 9.73 -8.87 -1.13
C MET A 6 8.57 -9.83 -1.39
N ASP A 7 7.37 -9.29 -1.59
CA ASP A 7 6.18 -10.09 -1.85
C ASP A 7 5.17 -9.31 -2.68
N ARG A 8 4.36 -10.03 -3.44
CA ARG A 8 3.23 -9.48 -4.19
C ARG A 8 2.00 -10.30 -3.89
N ASN A 9 0.86 -9.61 -3.74
CA ASN A 9 -0.42 -10.28 -3.51
C ASN A 9 -0.36 -11.29 -2.37
N TRP A 10 0.29 -10.89 -1.27
CA TRP A 10 0.43 -11.74 -0.10
C TRP A 10 -0.93 -11.88 0.59
N ARG A 11 -1.24 -13.10 0.99
CA ARG A 11 -2.49 -13.39 1.69
C ARG A 11 -2.25 -14.35 2.84
N MET A 12 -2.97 -14.11 3.92
CA MET A 12 -3.04 -15.04 5.04
C MET A 12 -4.42 -14.90 5.68
N GLY A 13 -5.28 -15.93 5.53
CA GLY A 13 -6.67 -15.83 5.92
C GLY A 13 -7.35 -14.73 5.12
N ARG A 14 -7.93 -13.76 5.83
CA ARG A 14 -8.58 -12.60 5.21
C ARG A 14 -7.66 -11.40 5.05
N TYR A 15 -6.42 -11.51 5.49
CA TYR A 15 -5.46 -10.42 5.34
C TYR A 15 -4.83 -10.48 3.96
N GLU A 16 -4.71 -9.32 3.32
CA GLU A 16 -4.03 -9.19 2.02
C GLU A 16 -3.20 -7.94 1.97
N LEU A 17 -2.05 -8.07 1.28
CA LEU A 17 -1.15 -6.96 1.01
C LEU A 17 -0.80 -7.03 -0.47
N ASP A 18 -0.99 -5.91 -1.18
CA ASP A 18 -0.74 -5.88 -2.62
C ASP A 18 0.74 -6.00 -2.93
N ILE A 19 1.56 -5.19 -2.27
CA ILE A 19 3.01 -5.20 -2.46
C ILE A 19 3.68 -5.01 -1.11
N VAL A 20 4.72 -5.81 -0.87
CA VAL A 20 5.65 -5.60 0.23
C VAL A 20 7.03 -5.35 -0.38
N ALA A 21 7.63 -4.21 -0.09
CA ALA A 21 8.90 -3.82 -0.68
C ALA A 21 9.83 -3.22 0.37
N ALA A 22 11.12 -3.41 0.18
CA ALA A 22 12.14 -2.83 1.06
C ALA A 22 12.94 -1.77 0.31
N ARG A 23 13.26 -0.70 1.01
CA ARG A 23 14.21 0.31 0.53
C ARG A 23 15.01 0.80 1.71
N GLY A 24 16.34 0.67 1.62
CA GLY A 24 17.21 0.97 2.75
C GLY A 24 16.90 0.07 3.93
N ASP A 25 16.65 0.67 5.07
CA ASP A 25 16.36 -0.03 6.32
C ASP A 25 14.86 -0.03 6.66
N ARG A 26 13.98 0.17 5.67
CA ARG A 26 12.54 0.28 5.89
C ARG A 26 11.77 -0.63 4.97
N VAL A 27 10.70 -1.22 5.51
CA VAL A 27 9.75 -2.03 4.75
C VAL A 27 8.50 -1.23 4.48
N HIS A 28 8.06 -1.24 3.23
CA HIS A 28 6.88 -0.52 2.76
C HIS A 28 5.80 -1.51 2.38
N PHE A 29 4.63 -1.38 2.99
CA PHE A 29 3.44 -2.11 2.61
C PHE A 29 2.63 -1.19 1.72
N VAL A 30 2.52 -1.53 0.44
CA VAL A 30 1.96 -0.63 -0.57
C VAL A 30 0.59 -1.12 -1.02
N GLU A 31 -0.41 -0.28 -0.81
CA GLU A 31 -1.76 -0.49 -1.33
C GLU A 31 -1.83 0.13 -2.72
N VAL A 32 -2.31 -0.62 -3.69
CA VAL A 32 -2.48 -0.14 -5.07
C VAL A 32 -3.96 0.07 -5.35
N LYS A 33 -4.31 1.28 -5.77
CA LYS A 33 -5.68 1.66 -6.10
C LYS A 33 -5.79 2.06 -7.55
N LEU A 34 -6.67 1.38 -8.29
CA LEU A 34 -6.95 1.72 -9.68
C LEU A 34 -8.21 2.57 -9.76
N ARG A 35 -8.17 3.64 -10.55
CA ARG A 35 -9.30 4.53 -10.73
C ARG A 35 -9.42 4.97 -12.17
N ARG A 36 -10.66 5.22 -12.60
CA ARG A 36 -10.93 5.88 -13.86
C ARG A 36 -10.63 7.36 -13.75
N GLU A 37 -10.19 7.95 -14.84
CA GLU A 37 -10.08 9.40 -14.95
C GLU A 37 -11.45 10.05 -14.66
N GLY A 38 -11.42 11.17 -13.93
CA GLY A 38 -12.64 11.87 -13.54
C GLY A 38 -13.30 11.32 -12.30
N GLY A 39 -12.63 10.40 -11.59
CA GLY A 39 -13.12 9.91 -10.32
C GLY A 39 -13.31 11.04 -9.31
N LEU A 40 -14.28 10.90 -8.43
CA LEU A 40 -14.71 11.96 -7.53
C LEU A 40 -13.80 12.16 -6.33
N THR A 41 -12.91 11.19 -6.04
CA THR A 41 -12.12 11.24 -4.83
C THR A 41 -10.64 11.40 -5.14
N ARG A 42 -9.94 12.08 -4.24
CA ARG A 42 -8.48 12.17 -4.30
C ARG A 42 -7.87 10.84 -3.89
N PRO A 43 -6.62 10.55 -4.31
CA PRO A 43 -5.94 9.32 -3.88
C PRO A 43 -5.95 9.14 -2.35
N GLU A 44 -5.72 10.21 -1.60
CA GLU A 44 -5.68 10.17 -0.14
C GLU A 44 -7.02 9.74 0.46
N GLU A 45 -8.13 10.07 -0.20
CA GLU A 45 -9.47 9.71 0.26
C GLU A 45 -9.78 8.22 0.11
N ALA A 46 -9.00 7.50 -0.70
CA ALA A 46 -9.11 6.05 -0.81
C ALA A 46 -8.64 5.35 0.46
N MET A 47 -7.82 6.01 1.26
CA MET A 47 -7.31 5.48 2.51
C MET A 47 -8.19 5.94 3.68
N THR A 48 -9.38 5.34 3.78
CA THR A 48 -10.28 5.60 4.90
C THR A 48 -9.70 5.05 6.20
N PRO A 49 -10.15 5.52 7.38
CA PRO A 49 -9.70 4.94 8.64
C PRO A 49 -9.93 3.43 8.74
N ALA A 50 -11.06 2.93 8.23
CA ALA A 50 -11.33 1.50 8.23
C ALA A 50 -10.33 0.73 7.36
N LYS A 51 -10.02 1.26 6.16
CA LYS A 51 -9.03 0.66 5.27
C LYS A 51 -7.64 0.69 5.91
N GLY A 52 -7.29 1.81 6.53
CA GLY A 52 -6.01 1.94 7.24
C GLY A 52 -5.86 0.91 8.35
N ARG A 53 -6.91 0.70 9.14
CA ARG A 53 -6.88 -0.33 10.20
C ARG A 53 -6.74 -1.73 9.64
N ALA A 54 -7.44 -2.03 8.53
CA ALA A 54 -7.34 -3.34 7.89
C ALA A 54 -5.92 -3.60 7.36
N LEU A 55 -5.32 -2.59 6.73
CA LEU A 55 -3.95 -2.69 6.24
C LEU A 55 -2.96 -2.83 7.39
N LEU A 56 -3.18 -2.11 8.48
CA LEU A 56 -2.31 -2.21 9.65
C LEU A 56 -2.34 -3.61 10.25
N ARG A 57 -3.51 -4.24 10.34
CA ARG A 57 -3.63 -5.61 10.82
C ARG A 57 -2.92 -6.59 9.90
N ALA A 58 -3.09 -6.42 8.58
CA ALA A 58 -2.42 -7.27 7.60
C ALA A 58 -0.91 -7.11 7.67
N ALA A 59 -0.44 -5.87 7.80
CA ALA A 59 1.00 -5.58 7.93
C ALA A 59 1.58 -6.20 9.20
N ASN A 60 0.88 -6.08 10.33
CA ASN A 60 1.34 -6.70 11.58
C ASN A 60 1.40 -8.21 11.46
N CYS A 61 0.45 -8.83 10.78
CA CYS A 61 0.47 -10.27 10.53
C CYS A 61 1.69 -10.67 9.69
N TYR A 62 2.01 -9.89 8.66
CA TYR A 62 3.19 -10.12 7.84
C TYR A 62 4.47 -9.99 8.66
N ILE A 63 4.57 -8.93 9.47
CA ILE A 63 5.75 -8.67 10.30
C ILE A 63 6.01 -9.86 11.22
N GLU A 64 4.98 -10.36 11.89
CA GLU A 64 5.12 -11.49 12.80
C GLU A 64 5.46 -12.79 12.07
N THR A 65 4.76 -13.04 10.96
CA THR A 65 4.91 -14.28 10.20
C THR A 65 6.28 -14.38 9.54
N CYS A 66 6.79 -13.28 9.01
CA CYS A 66 8.03 -13.24 8.25
C CYS A 66 9.23 -12.75 9.08
N GLY A 67 9.03 -12.40 10.34
CA GLY A 67 10.10 -11.97 11.20
C GLY A 67 10.76 -10.65 10.82
N VAL A 68 9.96 -9.69 10.37
CA VAL A 68 10.48 -8.37 9.96
C VAL A 68 10.95 -7.59 11.18
N MET A 69 12.20 -7.14 11.14
CA MET A 69 12.83 -6.40 12.24
C MET A 69 13.06 -4.93 11.90
N LEU A 70 12.76 -4.51 10.69
CA LEU A 70 12.97 -3.14 10.22
C LEU A 70 11.76 -2.26 10.54
N ASP A 71 11.96 -0.95 10.51
CA ASP A 71 10.87 -0.01 10.55
C ASP A 71 9.96 -0.22 9.35
N CYS A 72 8.69 0.08 9.51
CA CYS A 72 7.68 -0.15 8.48
C CYS A 72 6.83 1.08 8.26
N GLN A 73 6.28 1.20 7.07
CA GLN A 73 5.26 2.20 6.77
C GLN A 73 4.28 1.63 5.74
N ILE A 74 3.10 2.24 5.68
CA ILE A 74 2.06 1.85 4.73
C ILE A 74 1.90 3.00 3.73
N ASP A 75 2.08 2.68 2.46
CA ASP A 75 2.02 3.64 1.36
C ASP A 75 0.82 3.35 0.46
N LEU A 76 0.42 4.34 -0.30
CA LEU A 76 -0.63 4.22 -1.31
C LEU A 76 -0.04 4.56 -2.67
N ILE A 77 -0.34 3.73 -3.67
CA ILE A 77 -0.13 4.07 -5.07
C ILE A 77 -1.50 4.12 -5.73
N ALA A 78 -1.87 5.27 -6.27
CA ALA A 78 -3.09 5.43 -7.03
C ALA A 78 -2.74 5.51 -8.51
N VAL A 79 -3.37 4.66 -9.30
CA VAL A 79 -3.23 4.64 -10.75
C VAL A 79 -4.54 5.09 -11.36
N GLU A 80 -4.51 6.22 -12.06
CA GLU A 80 -5.65 6.77 -12.74
C GLU A 80 -5.50 6.49 -14.24
N TYR A 81 -6.54 5.96 -14.85
CA TYR A 81 -6.49 5.63 -16.27
C TYR A 81 -7.59 6.35 -17.04
N ALA A 82 -7.22 6.82 -18.24
CA ALA A 82 -8.09 7.55 -19.15
C ALA A 82 -8.67 6.61 -20.21
N PRO A 83 -9.76 7.03 -20.89
CA PRO A 83 -10.35 6.22 -21.97
C PRO A 83 -9.39 5.91 -23.13
N ASP A 84 -8.38 6.76 -23.35
CA ASP A 84 -7.38 6.54 -24.40
C ASP A 84 -6.26 5.56 -24.01
N GLY A 85 -6.35 5.00 -22.79
CA GLY A 85 -5.36 4.06 -22.29
C GLY A 85 -4.17 4.68 -21.58
N SER A 86 -4.09 6.01 -21.54
CA SER A 86 -3.03 6.68 -20.78
C SER A 86 -3.26 6.51 -19.28
N THR A 87 -2.17 6.54 -18.51
CA THR A 87 -2.24 6.39 -17.07
C THR A 87 -1.44 7.48 -16.38
N GLU A 88 -1.89 7.84 -15.17
CA GLU A 88 -1.17 8.71 -14.27
C GLU A 88 -0.99 7.96 -12.95
N VAL A 89 0.22 7.94 -12.43
CA VAL A 89 0.55 7.26 -11.19
C VAL A 89 0.88 8.29 -10.11
N ARG A 90 0.23 8.17 -8.97
CA ARG A 90 0.52 9.02 -7.80
C ARG A 90 0.96 8.14 -6.65
N TYR A 91 2.06 8.52 -6.04
CA TYR A 91 2.59 7.84 -4.87
C TYR A 91 2.36 8.69 -3.63
N VAL A 92 1.69 8.12 -2.63
CA VAL A 92 1.44 8.79 -1.34
C VAL A 92 2.18 7.99 -0.27
N PRO A 93 3.37 8.43 0.14
CA PRO A 93 4.10 7.73 1.19
C PRO A 93 3.45 7.95 2.55
N ASP A 94 3.58 6.95 3.43
CA ASP A 94 3.08 7.00 4.81
C ASP A 94 1.61 7.44 4.85
N ALA A 95 0.78 6.75 4.09
CA ALA A 95 -0.61 7.14 3.84
C ALA A 95 -1.56 6.80 4.97
N VAL A 96 -1.12 6.02 5.97
CA VAL A 96 -1.94 5.64 7.12
C VAL A 96 -1.53 6.49 8.31
N THR A 97 -2.48 7.25 8.84
CA THR A 97 -2.22 8.14 9.97
C THR A 97 -2.21 7.42 11.32
N LEU A 98 -2.70 6.19 11.36
CA LEU A 98 -2.68 5.37 12.56
C LEU A 98 -1.24 4.93 12.87
N ARG A 99 -0.92 4.82 14.15
CA ARG A 99 0.42 4.40 14.57
C ARG A 99 0.44 2.93 14.95
N TRP A 100 1.61 2.35 14.78
CA TRP A 100 1.90 0.94 15.10
C TRP A 100 1.81 0.66 16.60
#